data_1db2cc8e19e7484a9b111aa6d17aab27
#
_entry.id   1db2cc8e19e7484a9b111aa6d17aab27
#
_cell.length_a   1.000
_cell.length_b   1.000
_cell.length_c   1.000
_cell.angle_alpha   90.00
_cell.angle_beta   90.00
_cell.angle_gamma   90.00
#
_symmetry.space_group_name_H-M   'P 1'
#
loop_
_entity.id
_entity.type
_entity.pdbx_description
1 polymer ?
#
loop_
_entity_poly.entity_id
_entity_poly.type
_entity_poly.pdbx_seq_one_letter_code
_entity_poly.pdbx_strand_id
1 'polypeptide(L)'
;MEKYLYIGIPLILIILFVISTYNKLVYQREFVRNAMGNIAAQIESRWDALKNLIDATKKYSDHESKLLTDITAQRTGVSSTSSADDVEQDDNLFNQAVGRINVVAENYPDLKASNVYMKTMDSVNQYEDKVRMSRMMYNDTVTKYNRQILQFPSNIFAGMFGFTQEQYFKNTESKAEMPEW
;
A
#
# COMPACT_ATOMS: atom_id res chain seq x y z
N MET A 1 -11.12 -53.27 20.73
CA MET A 1 -10.19 -52.51 19.85
C MET A 1 -10.93 -51.75 18.75
N GLU A 2 -11.89 -52.31 18.06
CA GLU A 2 -12.62 -51.65 16.96
C GLU A 2 -13.31 -50.35 17.35
N LYS A 3 -13.93 -50.24 18.54
CA LYS A 3 -14.63 -49.01 18.97
C LYS A 3 -13.72 -47.81 19.06
N TYR A 4 -12.45 -47.97 19.44
CA TYR A 4 -11.47 -46.85 19.50
C TYR A 4 -11.01 -46.45 18.11
N LEU A 5 -11.05 -47.31 17.13
CA LEU A 5 -10.72 -46.98 15.74
C LEU A 5 -11.76 -46.07 15.11
N TYR A 6 -13.05 -46.27 15.38
CA TYR A 6 -14.15 -45.45 14.88
C TYR A 6 -14.15 -44.03 15.43
N ILE A 7 -13.58 -43.78 16.62
CA ILE A 7 -13.48 -42.45 17.23
C ILE A 7 -12.11 -41.84 16.91
N GLY A 8 -11.04 -42.65 16.88
CA GLY A 8 -9.67 -42.15 16.68
C GLY A 8 -9.44 -41.63 15.27
N ILE A 9 -9.95 -42.29 14.24
CA ILE A 9 -9.78 -41.85 12.85
C ILE A 9 -10.42 -40.49 12.58
N PRO A 10 -11.70 -40.24 12.92
CA PRO A 10 -12.29 -38.90 12.75
C PRO A 10 -11.56 -37.79 13.53
N LEU A 11 -11.10 -38.10 14.74
CA LEU A 11 -10.36 -37.15 15.56
C LEU A 11 -9.04 -36.72 14.89
N ILE A 12 -8.28 -37.68 14.36
CA ILE A 12 -7.04 -37.42 13.63
C ILE A 12 -7.32 -36.55 12.38
N LEU A 13 -8.38 -36.86 11.63
CA LEU A 13 -8.76 -36.09 10.44
C LEU A 13 -9.11 -34.64 10.79
N ILE A 14 -9.82 -34.42 11.90
CA ILE A 14 -10.13 -33.06 12.39
C ILE A 14 -8.85 -32.32 12.74
N ILE A 15 -7.92 -32.96 13.47
CA ILE A 15 -6.64 -32.34 13.84
C ILE A 15 -5.83 -31.95 12.59
N LEU A 16 -5.71 -32.84 11.62
CA LEU A 16 -5.01 -32.58 10.37
C LEU A 16 -5.68 -31.44 9.59
N PHE A 17 -7.01 -31.38 9.57
CA PHE A 17 -7.76 -30.31 8.95
C PHE A 17 -7.49 -28.96 9.62
N VAL A 18 -7.48 -28.91 10.97
CA VAL A 18 -7.18 -27.69 11.74
C VAL A 18 -5.77 -27.17 11.43
N ILE A 19 -4.77 -28.06 11.46
CA ILE A 19 -3.37 -27.72 11.16
C ILE A 19 -3.26 -27.17 9.72
N SER A 20 -3.87 -27.85 8.76
CA SER A 20 -3.87 -27.42 7.35
C SER A 20 -4.52 -26.05 7.17
N THR A 21 -5.67 -25.84 7.83
CA THR A 21 -6.38 -24.56 7.78
C THR A 21 -5.54 -23.42 8.40
N TYR A 22 -4.94 -23.66 9.57
CA TYR A 22 -4.06 -22.70 10.22
C TYR A 22 -2.89 -22.30 9.32
N ASN A 23 -2.16 -23.28 8.79
CA ASN A 23 -1.03 -23.04 7.91
C ASN A 23 -1.44 -22.24 6.65
N LYS A 24 -2.60 -22.55 6.07
CA LYS A 24 -3.14 -21.84 4.93
C LYS A 24 -3.47 -20.37 5.25
N LEU A 25 -4.05 -20.11 6.43
CA LEU A 25 -4.35 -18.74 6.88
C LEU A 25 -3.07 -17.93 7.12
N VAL A 26 -2.05 -18.53 7.78
CA VAL A 26 -0.74 -17.90 7.96
C VAL A 26 -0.12 -17.56 6.60
N TYR A 27 -0.11 -18.51 5.67
CA TYR A 27 0.44 -18.32 4.33
C TYR A 27 -0.25 -17.17 3.58
N GLN A 28 -1.58 -17.12 3.61
CA GLN A 28 -2.33 -16.04 2.96
C GLN A 28 -2.07 -14.67 3.61
N ARG A 29 -1.95 -14.61 4.94
CA ARG A 29 -1.60 -13.36 5.65
C ARG A 29 -0.22 -12.85 5.25
N GLU A 30 0.76 -13.74 5.08
CA GLU A 30 2.09 -13.34 4.61
C GLU A 30 2.05 -12.78 3.18
N PHE A 31 1.17 -13.28 2.30
CA PHE A 31 0.97 -12.66 0.98
C PHE A 31 0.43 -11.24 1.07
N VAL A 32 -0.51 -10.97 2.00
CA VAL A 32 -1.01 -9.61 2.23
C VAL A 32 0.13 -8.68 2.68
N ARG A 33 0.97 -9.14 3.62
CA ARG A 33 2.14 -8.38 4.08
C ARG A 33 3.15 -8.12 2.96
N ASN A 34 3.42 -9.11 2.13
CA ASN A 34 4.30 -8.96 0.98
C ASN A 34 3.75 -7.96 -0.04
N ALA A 35 2.43 -7.99 -0.29
CA ALA A 35 1.78 -7.04 -1.17
C ALA A 35 1.87 -5.60 -0.61
N MET A 36 1.70 -5.41 0.71
CA MET A 36 1.91 -4.12 1.36
C MET A 36 3.39 -3.68 1.28
N GLY A 37 4.33 -4.60 1.46
CA GLY A 37 5.76 -4.33 1.27
C GLY A 37 6.10 -3.84 -0.14
N ASN A 38 5.44 -4.36 -1.17
CA ASN A 38 5.59 -3.88 -2.54
C ASN A 38 5.07 -2.44 -2.70
N ILE A 39 3.94 -2.10 -2.08
CA ILE A 39 3.43 -0.72 -2.06
C ILE A 39 4.45 0.20 -1.37
N ALA A 40 4.95 -0.19 -0.20
CA ALA A 40 5.95 0.57 0.55
C ALA A 40 7.20 0.87 -0.28
N ALA A 41 7.71 -0.12 -1.03
CA ALA A 41 8.87 0.06 -1.90
C ALA A 41 8.61 1.04 -3.05
N GLN A 42 7.41 1.05 -3.64
CA GLN A 42 7.06 2.01 -4.69
C GLN A 42 6.90 3.44 -4.12
N ILE A 43 6.30 3.56 -2.93
CA ILE A 43 6.17 4.83 -2.21
C ILE A 43 7.55 5.40 -1.88
N GLU A 44 8.48 4.60 -1.37
CA GLU A 44 9.84 5.04 -1.08
C GLU A 44 10.54 5.56 -2.36
N SER A 45 10.47 4.79 -3.45
CA SER A 45 11.04 5.19 -4.74
C SER A 45 10.44 6.49 -5.29
N ARG A 46 9.14 6.72 -5.07
CA ARG A 46 8.43 7.95 -5.45
C ARG A 46 8.97 9.16 -4.69
N TRP A 47 9.18 9.04 -3.38
CA TRP A 47 9.76 10.08 -2.55
C TRP A 47 11.23 10.35 -2.88
N ASP A 48 12.01 9.31 -3.16
CA ASP A 48 13.41 9.46 -3.57
C ASP A 48 13.54 10.24 -4.90
N ALA A 49 12.62 9.97 -5.85
CA ALA A 49 12.57 10.75 -7.07
C ALA A 49 12.28 12.23 -6.76
N LEU A 50 11.31 12.52 -5.90
CA LEU A 50 10.91 13.89 -5.56
C LEU A 50 12.01 14.66 -4.81
N LYS A 51 12.78 13.98 -3.96
CA LYS A 51 13.89 14.56 -3.18
C LYS A 51 14.90 15.31 -4.07
N ASN A 52 15.24 14.75 -5.21
CA ASN A 52 16.16 15.38 -6.15
C ASN A 52 15.65 16.75 -6.65
N LEU A 53 14.33 16.87 -6.80
CA LEU A 53 13.70 18.11 -7.23
C LEU A 53 13.61 19.12 -6.08
N ILE A 54 13.33 18.66 -4.86
CA ILE A 54 13.36 19.49 -3.64
C ILE A 54 14.75 20.12 -3.48
N ASP A 55 15.81 19.32 -3.64
CA ASP A 55 17.19 19.82 -3.56
C ASP A 55 17.51 20.82 -4.70
N ALA A 56 16.96 20.62 -5.89
CA ALA A 56 17.12 21.56 -6.99
C ALA A 56 16.41 22.91 -6.74
N THR A 57 15.29 22.94 -6.00
CA THR A 57 14.58 24.19 -5.67
C THR A 57 15.39 25.14 -4.80
N LYS A 58 16.36 24.62 -4.02
CA LYS A 58 17.28 25.43 -3.19
C LYS A 58 18.02 26.53 -3.97
N LYS A 59 18.29 26.29 -5.26
CA LYS A 59 18.97 27.25 -6.13
C LYS A 59 18.08 28.45 -6.49
N TYR A 60 16.78 28.32 -6.33
CA TYR A 60 15.80 29.32 -6.75
C TYR A 60 15.17 30.03 -5.53
N SER A 61 14.94 29.31 -4.44
CA SER A 61 14.34 29.84 -3.23
C SER A 61 14.64 28.97 -2.00
N ASP A 62 15.35 29.52 -1.04
CA ASP A 62 15.61 28.86 0.25
C ASP A 62 14.32 28.68 1.06
N HIS A 63 13.39 29.63 0.97
CA HIS A 63 12.13 29.60 1.69
C HIS A 63 11.26 28.41 1.22
N GLU A 64 11.08 28.26 -0.09
CA GLU A 64 10.28 27.19 -0.69
C GLU A 64 10.92 25.81 -0.45
N SER A 65 12.25 25.74 -0.55
CA SER A 65 12.99 24.52 -0.25
C SER A 65 12.83 24.07 1.21
N LYS A 66 12.83 25.03 2.15
CA LYS A 66 12.62 24.71 3.58
C LYS A 66 11.21 24.18 3.80
N LEU A 67 10.19 24.80 3.22
CA LEU A 67 8.81 24.35 3.32
C LEU A 67 8.62 22.93 2.80
N LEU A 68 9.24 22.59 1.65
CA LEU A 68 9.21 21.24 1.09
C LEU A 68 9.94 20.22 1.99
N THR A 69 11.06 20.63 2.60
CA THR A 69 11.78 19.80 3.56
C THR A 69 10.93 19.53 4.80
N ASP A 70 10.20 20.53 5.30
CA ASP A 70 9.31 20.39 6.46
C ASP A 70 8.14 19.43 6.15
N ILE A 71 7.57 19.45 4.94
CA ILE A 71 6.55 18.47 4.51
C ILE A 71 7.15 17.07 4.48
N THR A 72 8.35 16.92 3.91
CA THR A 72 9.02 15.62 3.82
C THR A 72 9.36 15.05 5.21
N ALA A 73 9.70 15.91 6.16
CA ALA A 73 10.02 15.51 7.54
C ALA A 73 8.80 14.99 8.32
N GLN A 74 7.57 15.26 7.86
CA GLN A 74 6.34 14.75 8.47
C GLN A 74 5.99 13.30 8.06
N ARG A 75 6.77 12.71 7.14
CA ARG A 75 6.58 11.30 6.75
C ARG A 75 6.81 10.38 7.94
N THR A 76 5.86 9.47 8.14
CA THR A 76 6.00 8.39 9.13
C THR A 76 6.65 7.13 8.55
N GLY A 77 6.80 7.08 7.22
CA GLY A 77 7.25 5.91 6.48
C GLY A 77 6.13 4.85 6.36
N VAL A 78 6.16 4.12 5.26
CA VAL A 78 5.27 2.99 5.01
C VAL A 78 6.09 1.70 4.99
N SER A 79 5.57 0.63 5.61
CA SER A 79 6.23 -0.68 5.71
C SER A 79 5.27 -1.81 5.36
N SER A 80 5.76 -3.04 5.35
CA SER A 80 4.94 -4.24 5.13
C SER A 80 3.89 -4.50 6.23
N THR A 81 3.97 -3.77 7.34
CA THR A 81 3.03 -3.86 8.48
C THR A 81 2.13 -2.65 8.61
N SER A 82 2.24 -1.67 7.71
CA SER A 82 1.38 -0.49 7.67
C SER A 82 -0.04 -0.84 7.24
N SER A 83 -1.00 -0.04 7.68
CA SER A 83 -2.39 -0.12 7.27
C SER A 83 -2.64 0.60 5.94
N ALA A 84 -3.82 0.40 5.35
CA ALA A 84 -4.26 1.19 4.20
C ALA A 84 -4.36 2.69 4.54
N ASP A 85 -4.80 3.02 5.76
CA ASP A 85 -4.93 4.41 6.24
C ASP A 85 -3.55 5.10 6.35
N ASP A 86 -2.49 4.39 6.78
CA ASP A 86 -1.12 4.92 6.82
C ASP A 86 -0.63 5.31 5.42
N VAL A 87 -0.96 4.49 4.43
CA VAL A 87 -0.63 4.76 3.02
C VAL A 87 -1.42 5.95 2.49
N GLU A 88 -2.72 6.09 2.81
CA GLU A 88 -3.52 7.25 2.42
C GLU A 88 -2.96 8.55 3.04
N GLN A 89 -2.46 8.48 4.27
CA GLN A 89 -1.82 9.63 4.94
C GLN A 89 -0.52 10.03 4.24
N ASP A 90 0.35 9.07 3.88
CA ASP A 90 1.57 9.33 3.11
C ASP A 90 1.25 9.95 1.74
N ASP A 91 0.20 9.49 1.04
CA ASP A 91 -0.26 10.05 -0.22
C ASP A 91 -0.68 11.53 -0.10
N ASN A 92 -1.39 11.87 0.96
CA ASN A 92 -1.80 13.24 1.20
C ASN A 92 -0.58 14.16 1.36
N LEU A 93 0.44 13.72 2.09
CA LEU A 93 1.70 14.45 2.25
C LEU A 93 2.46 14.57 0.92
N PHE A 94 2.51 13.48 0.15
CA PHE A 94 3.14 13.46 -1.17
C PHE A 94 2.46 14.43 -2.14
N ASN A 95 1.14 14.41 -2.21
CA ASN A 95 0.36 15.30 -3.06
C ASN A 95 0.54 16.78 -2.67
N GLN A 96 0.66 17.07 -1.37
CA GLN A 96 1.00 18.41 -0.89
C GLN A 96 2.40 18.85 -1.37
N ALA A 97 3.40 17.96 -1.29
CA ALA A 97 4.75 18.24 -1.74
C ALA A 97 4.80 18.51 -3.26
N VAL A 98 4.16 17.65 -4.06
CA VAL A 98 4.06 17.83 -5.53
C VAL A 98 3.32 19.12 -5.88
N GLY A 99 2.20 19.41 -5.21
CA GLY A 99 1.45 20.65 -5.41
C GLY A 99 2.30 21.90 -5.15
N ARG A 100 3.10 21.90 -4.08
CA ARG A 100 4.03 23.01 -3.78
C ARG A 100 5.13 23.14 -4.82
N ILE A 101 5.71 22.04 -5.26
CA ILE A 101 6.73 22.04 -6.33
C ILE A 101 6.17 22.63 -7.62
N ASN A 102 4.92 22.31 -7.98
CA ASN A 102 4.27 22.88 -9.16
C ASN A 102 4.11 24.42 -9.04
N VAL A 103 3.69 24.92 -7.88
CA VAL A 103 3.59 26.36 -7.60
C VAL A 103 4.97 27.04 -7.71
N VAL A 104 6.02 26.43 -7.17
CA VAL A 104 7.39 26.94 -7.29
C VAL A 104 7.81 26.98 -8.77
N ALA A 105 7.56 25.91 -9.53
CA ALA A 105 7.90 25.85 -10.94
C ALA A 105 7.14 26.87 -11.80
N GLU A 106 5.93 27.25 -11.41
CA GLU A 106 5.19 28.35 -12.07
C GLU A 106 5.84 29.71 -11.82
N ASN A 107 6.38 29.94 -10.62
CA ASN A 107 7.05 31.19 -10.26
C ASN A 107 8.49 31.28 -10.81
N TYR A 108 9.11 30.13 -11.12
CA TYR A 108 10.48 30.02 -11.63
C TYR A 108 10.52 29.25 -12.95
N PRO A 109 10.29 29.92 -14.11
CA PRO A 109 10.24 29.28 -15.43
C PRO A 109 11.51 28.50 -15.79
N ASP A 110 12.68 28.93 -15.33
CA ASP A 110 13.96 28.27 -15.56
C ASP A 110 14.02 26.91 -14.84
N LEU A 111 13.41 26.78 -13.64
CA LEU A 111 13.26 25.52 -12.96
C LEU A 111 12.34 24.59 -13.76
N LYS A 112 11.19 25.09 -14.20
CA LYS A 112 10.20 24.33 -14.97
C LYS A 112 10.79 23.81 -16.30
N ALA A 113 11.64 24.59 -16.95
CA ALA A 113 12.34 24.22 -18.18
C ALA A 113 13.56 23.30 -17.95
N SER A 114 13.96 23.09 -16.69
CA SER A 114 15.13 22.28 -16.38
C SER A 114 14.89 20.78 -16.65
N ASN A 115 15.95 20.11 -17.12
CA ASN A 115 15.91 18.64 -17.30
C ASN A 115 15.64 17.90 -15.98
N VAL A 116 16.04 18.48 -14.84
CA VAL A 116 15.80 17.88 -13.53
C VAL A 116 14.30 17.84 -13.24
N TYR A 117 13.60 18.98 -13.43
CA TYR A 117 12.16 19.06 -13.23
C TYR A 117 11.41 18.06 -14.13
N MET A 118 11.66 18.10 -15.44
CA MET A 118 10.96 17.25 -16.41
C MET A 118 11.17 15.75 -16.10
N LYS A 119 12.41 15.32 -15.92
CA LYS A 119 12.72 13.90 -15.62
C LYS A 119 12.15 13.45 -14.28
N THR A 120 12.16 14.33 -13.27
CA THR A 120 11.60 13.98 -11.96
C THR A 120 10.09 13.84 -12.04
N MET A 121 9.39 14.76 -12.71
CA MET A 121 7.93 14.67 -12.85
C MET A 121 7.51 13.43 -13.67
N ASP A 122 8.27 13.08 -14.72
CA ASP A 122 8.06 11.83 -15.44
C ASP A 122 8.24 10.60 -14.53
N SER A 123 9.27 10.61 -13.69
CA SER A 123 9.51 9.53 -12.72
C SER A 123 8.41 9.46 -11.68
N VAL A 124 7.95 10.60 -11.15
CA VAL A 124 6.82 10.68 -10.21
C VAL A 124 5.58 10.05 -10.81
N ASN A 125 5.22 10.42 -12.05
CA ASN A 125 4.05 9.85 -12.72
C ASN A 125 4.18 8.32 -12.92
N GLN A 126 5.37 7.83 -13.30
CA GLN A 126 5.62 6.40 -13.40
C GLN A 126 5.48 5.66 -12.07
N TYR A 127 5.95 6.24 -10.97
CA TYR A 127 5.80 5.62 -9.65
C TYR A 127 4.36 5.69 -9.14
N GLU A 128 3.60 6.74 -9.46
CA GLU A 128 2.17 6.81 -9.18
C GLU A 128 1.41 5.64 -9.83
N ASP A 129 1.70 5.37 -11.10
CA ASP A 129 1.11 4.21 -11.79
C ASP A 129 1.50 2.88 -11.14
N LYS A 130 2.74 2.74 -10.70
CA LYS A 130 3.21 1.53 -9.99
C LYS A 130 2.55 1.38 -8.63
N VAL A 131 2.38 2.47 -7.86
CA VAL A 131 1.66 2.45 -6.57
C VAL A 131 0.22 2.02 -6.80
N ARG A 132 -0.47 2.60 -7.79
CA ARG A 132 -1.84 2.23 -8.15
C ARG A 132 -1.95 0.74 -8.51
N MET A 133 -1.05 0.22 -9.35
CA MET A 133 -1.02 -1.19 -9.70
C MET A 133 -0.76 -2.09 -8.49
N SER A 134 0.17 -1.70 -7.62
CA SER A 134 0.47 -2.44 -6.38
C SER A 134 -0.72 -2.47 -5.42
N ARG A 135 -1.52 -1.40 -5.34
CA ARG A 135 -2.78 -1.37 -4.56
C ARG A 135 -3.84 -2.32 -5.12
N MET A 136 -3.96 -2.41 -6.44
CA MET A 136 -4.87 -3.38 -7.06
C MET A 136 -4.44 -4.81 -6.71
N MET A 137 -3.16 -5.13 -6.81
CA MET A 137 -2.62 -6.44 -6.43
C MET A 137 -2.80 -6.75 -4.94
N TYR A 138 -2.64 -5.74 -4.08
CA TYR A 138 -2.92 -5.85 -2.64
C TYR A 138 -4.41 -6.19 -2.40
N ASN A 139 -5.33 -5.46 -3.00
CA ASN A 139 -6.78 -5.69 -2.86
C ASN A 139 -7.17 -7.10 -3.33
N ASP A 140 -6.58 -7.61 -4.41
CA ASP A 140 -6.79 -8.99 -4.85
C ASP A 140 -6.30 -10.01 -3.82
N THR A 141 -5.17 -9.73 -3.18
CA THR A 141 -4.58 -10.58 -2.15
C THR A 141 -5.44 -10.56 -0.88
N VAL A 142 -5.88 -9.37 -0.45
CA VAL A 142 -6.83 -9.20 0.67
C VAL A 142 -8.14 -9.92 0.41
N THR A 143 -8.65 -9.88 -0.82
CA THR A 143 -9.87 -10.61 -1.20
C THR A 143 -9.73 -12.12 -0.97
N LYS A 144 -8.59 -12.69 -1.37
CA LYS A 144 -8.32 -14.13 -1.17
C LYS A 144 -8.19 -14.48 0.31
N TYR A 145 -7.49 -13.66 1.08
CA TYR A 145 -7.32 -13.83 2.53
C TYR A 145 -8.66 -13.69 3.27
N ASN A 146 -9.38 -12.60 3.08
CA ASN A 146 -10.66 -12.36 3.75
C ASN A 146 -11.70 -13.43 3.41
N ARG A 147 -11.75 -13.88 2.15
CA ARG A 147 -12.60 -15.00 1.75
C ARG A 147 -12.27 -16.25 2.55
N GLN A 148 -11.00 -16.60 2.73
CA GLN A 148 -10.58 -17.76 3.50
C GLN A 148 -10.99 -17.67 4.97
N ILE A 149 -10.96 -16.47 5.57
CA ILE A 149 -11.41 -16.21 6.94
C ILE A 149 -12.93 -16.40 7.07
N LEU A 150 -13.70 -15.99 6.05
CA LEU A 150 -15.17 -16.01 6.10
C LEU A 150 -15.79 -17.35 5.69
N GLN A 151 -15.06 -18.18 4.94
CA GLN A 151 -15.57 -19.46 4.45
C GLN A 151 -15.71 -20.51 5.56
N PHE A 152 -16.83 -21.23 5.57
CA PHE A 152 -17.00 -22.42 6.41
C PHE A 152 -16.18 -23.61 5.83
N PRO A 153 -15.53 -24.43 6.66
CA PRO A 153 -15.44 -24.35 8.14
C PRO A 153 -14.26 -23.51 8.66
N SER A 154 -13.46 -22.87 7.79
CA SER A 154 -12.26 -22.09 8.15
C SER A 154 -12.56 -20.92 9.09
N ASN A 155 -13.76 -20.33 9.00
CA ASN A 155 -14.17 -19.19 9.82
C ASN A 155 -14.20 -19.50 11.33
N ILE A 156 -14.51 -20.74 11.71
CA ILE A 156 -14.49 -21.17 13.11
C ILE A 156 -13.06 -21.10 13.66
N PHE A 157 -12.11 -21.64 12.90
CA PHE A 157 -10.71 -21.70 13.31
C PHE A 157 -10.02 -20.34 13.17
N ALA A 158 -10.39 -19.55 12.16
CA ALA A 158 -9.89 -18.19 12.02
C ALA A 158 -10.20 -17.34 13.27
N GLY A 159 -11.43 -17.38 13.77
CA GLY A 159 -11.82 -16.72 15.00
C GLY A 159 -11.08 -17.23 16.23
N MET A 160 -10.91 -18.56 16.37
CA MET A 160 -10.19 -19.18 17.48
C MET A 160 -8.71 -18.78 17.54
N PHE A 161 -8.05 -18.62 16.39
CA PHE A 161 -6.63 -18.28 16.28
C PHE A 161 -6.37 -16.79 16.11
N GLY A 162 -7.40 -15.93 16.20
CA GLY A 162 -7.27 -14.47 16.16
C GLY A 162 -6.92 -13.92 14.79
N PHE A 163 -7.27 -14.61 13.69
CA PHE A 163 -7.18 -14.05 12.36
C PHE A 163 -8.34 -13.09 12.13
N THR A 164 -8.03 -11.85 11.75
CA THR A 164 -8.98 -10.80 11.43
C THR A 164 -8.91 -10.43 9.95
N GLN A 165 -9.99 -9.85 9.43
CA GLN A 165 -10.02 -9.36 8.08
C GLN A 165 -9.09 -8.16 7.91
N GLU A 166 -8.43 -8.08 6.76
CA GLU A 166 -7.61 -6.95 6.35
C GLU A 166 -8.46 -5.93 5.57
N GLN A 167 -8.10 -4.67 5.69
CA GLN A 167 -8.78 -3.56 5.02
C GLN A 167 -8.36 -3.44 3.56
N TYR A 168 -9.31 -3.03 2.72
CA TYR A 168 -9.05 -2.72 1.31
C TYR A 168 -8.63 -1.26 1.15
N PHE A 169 -7.77 -0.99 0.17
CA PHE A 169 -7.69 0.35 -0.37
C PHE A 169 -8.99 0.72 -1.08
N LYS A 170 -9.48 1.92 -0.82
CA LYS A 170 -10.65 2.46 -1.53
C LYS A 170 -10.28 2.71 -2.99
N ASN A 171 -11.10 2.28 -3.92
CA ASN A 171 -10.93 2.63 -5.32
C ASN A 171 -11.14 4.13 -5.49
N THR A 172 -10.08 4.84 -5.86
CA THR A 172 -10.14 6.27 -6.20
C THR A 172 -10.85 6.53 -7.56
N GLU A 173 -11.21 5.47 -8.27
CA GLU A 173 -11.84 5.52 -9.61
C GLU A 173 -13.32 5.89 -9.60
N SER A 174 -13.95 6.13 -8.45
CA SER A 174 -15.37 6.53 -8.41
C SER A 174 -15.65 8.00 -8.77
N LYS A 175 -14.67 8.72 -9.33
CA LYS A 175 -14.84 10.09 -9.87
C LYS A 175 -14.80 10.17 -11.40
N ALA A 176 -15.06 9.09 -12.10
CA ALA A 176 -15.55 9.21 -13.46
C ALA A 176 -17.04 9.57 -13.36
N GLU A 177 -17.33 10.82 -13.09
CA GLU A 177 -18.65 11.40 -13.41
C GLU A 177 -18.87 11.11 -14.88
N MET A 178 -19.85 10.25 -15.19
CA MET A 178 -20.29 10.08 -16.55
C MET A 178 -20.73 11.46 -17.06
N PRO A 179 -20.28 11.91 -18.24
CA PRO A 179 -20.79 13.13 -18.82
C PRO A 179 -22.32 13.01 -18.90
N GLU A 180 -23.04 13.92 -18.26
CA GLU A 180 -24.48 14.05 -18.51
C GLU A 180 -24.64 14.45 -19.97
N TRP A 181 -25.40 13.65 -20.74
CA TRP A 181 -25.79 13.91 -22.14
C TRP A 181 -26.95 14.88 -22.19
#